data_734be53703036ffd403df2e355532d85
#
_entry.id   734be53703036ffd403df2e355532d85
#
_cell.length_a   1.000
_cell.length_b   1.000
_cell.length_c   1.000
_cell.angle_alpha   90.00
_cell.angle_beta   90.00
_cell.angle_gamma   90.00
#
_symmetry.space_group_name_H-M   'P 1'
#
loop_
_entity.id
_entity.type
_entity.pdbx_description
1 polymer ?
#
loop_
_entity_poly.entity_id
_entity_poly.type
_entity_poly.pdbx_seq_one_letter_code
_entity_poly.pdbx_strand_id
1 'polypeptide(L)'
;MEFNQKHLKFFFAFLSGVLAYIFFLLRYLSSPPTRLINENIVGLWLVEIFIFFLLTKNEAFKKIKTIRFNYKFLLCLLPIFLIALFLRFYNLANIPPGVHGDEGEWGLIELGVLNGKYREFFSLAQKGIYFDFSILSFATQAIFLKLFGVNILGVRASSAFAGTLSLIPFYFLAKEWLSKRGALLATLCLAVSHWTIAYSRLGISNIWTVFWELWSFLFIFKGLKENSRPYFSLAGVFMGLGLYFHHTFKVIPIILIIFFISLLAKEGKQFFKIILPLTCFLLMVLIIFLPQLIYYWQTPGSFSARIDEVSVLNRVEEYQSKYQTNSVSKILMTQFLKTVGVFFRGKDIGFFFYGYQGPLIDIVSLVLALIGLLIIFVRLMENKSSFLLIWLLSVIIFGGALTIDAPSSQRLIGLAPALFLMSGLGMEKILSFLKTEKLKNFLLLITMISIFLINYQVYFKQYIHSDAGWAQKEPATAIAEYLLSLGESYKVYMLREENPILYFHHGTIRFLAPKIQGVDVSENTRNYILAKDTHKNLVYILPPNSKFLSLLHQVYPLGQEHHFTNPYNGKAWFVGYEIRQDNYNIEN
;
A
#
# COMPACT_ATOMS: atom_id res chain seq x y z
N MET A 1 -20.59 -26.81 -39.57
CA MET A 1 -19.85 -25.96 -38.60
C MET A 1 -18.57 -26.69 -38.25
N GLU A 2 -17.48 -26.40 -38.91
CA GLU A 2 -16.16 -26.90 -38.47
C GLU A 2 -15.80 -26.22 -37.17
N PHE A 3 -15.83 -26.97 -36.10
CA PHE A 3 -15.32 -26.54 -34.83
C PHE A 3 -13.81 -26.32 -34.99
N ASN A 4 -13.42 -25.07 -35.21
CA ASN A 4 -12.03 -24.69 -35.38
C ASN A 4 -11.24 -25.12 -34.12
N GLN A 5 -10.11 -25.80 -34.31
CA GLN A 5 -9.23 -26.26 -33.21
C GLN A 5 -8.97 -25.19 -32.13
N LYS A 6 -9.06 -23.91 -32.49
CA LYS A 6 -8.96 -22.76 -31.57
C LYS A 6 -10.13 -22.70 -30.59
N HIS A 7 -11.35 -23.01 -31.00
CA HIS A 7 -12.51 -23.02 -30.11
C HIS A 7 -12.50 -24.22 -29.17
N LEU A 8 -11.99 -25.36 -29.66
CA LEU A 8 -11.84 -26.56 -28.84
C LEU A 8 -10.83 -26.36 -27.71
N LYS A 9 -9.67 -25.75 -28.00
CA LYS A 9 -8.65 -25.41 -26.96
C LYS A 9 -9.20 -24.43 -25.92
N PHE A 10 -9.98 -23.45 -26.34
CA PHE A 10 -10.65 -22.52 -25.40
C PHE A 10 -11.70 -23.23 -24.53
N PHE A 11 -12.48 -24.13 -25.13
CA PHE A 11 -13.44 -24.93 -24.38
C PHE A 11 -12.76 -25.80 -23.32
N PHE A 12 -11.64 -26.45 -23.66
CA PHE A 12 -10.87 -27.23 -22.70
C PHE A 12 -10.22 -26.37 -21.61
N ALA A 13 -9.76 -25.16 -21.95
CA ALA A 13 -9.25 -24.22 -20.95
C ALA A 13 -10.36 -23.76 -19.99
N PHE A 14 -11.53 -23.46 -20.51
CA PHE A 14 -12.71 -23.15 -19.70
C PHE A 14 -13.13 -24.31 -18.82
N LEU A 15 -13.17 -25.52 -19.38
CA LEU A 15 -13.53 -26.73 -18.64
C LEU A 15 -12.52 -27.06 -17.55
N SER A 16 -11.21 -26.93 -17.81
CA SER A 16 -10.18 -27.16 -16.79
C SER A 16 -10.26 -26.12 -15.65
N GLY A 17 -10.52 -24.85 -15.97
CA GLY A 17 -10.77 -23.83 -14.95
C GLY A 17 -12.00 -24.11 -14.10
N VAL A 18 -13.09 -24.56 -14.71
CA VAL A 18 -14.32 -24.96 -14.01
C VAL A 18 -14.10 -26.23 -13.17
N LEU A 19 -13.37 -27.22 -13.69
CA LEU A 19 -13.06 -28.44 -12.95
C LEU A 19 -12.14 -28.16 -11.76
N ALA A 20 -11.15 -27.29 -11.94
CA ALA A 20 -10.33 -26.81 -10.82
C ALA A 20 -11.19 -26.11 -9.77
N TYR A 21 -12.10 -25.26 -10.21
CA TYR A 21 -13.07 -24.60 -9.34
C TYR A 21 -13.88 -25.60 -8.52
N ILE A 22 -14.47 -26.57 -9.17
CA ILE A 22 -15.27 -27.63 -8.51
C ILE A 22 -14.39 -28.47 -7.56
N PHE A 23 -13.20 -28.84 -7.98
CA PHE A 23 -12.27 -29.61 -7.15
C PHE A 23 -11.85 -28.84 -5.89
N PHE A 24 -11.49 -27.58 -6.02
CA PHE A 24 -11.20 -26.72 -4.87
C PHE A 24 -12.42 -26.60 -3.95
N LEU A 25 -13.60 -26.38 -4.51
CA LEU A 25 -14.85 -26.28 -3.76
C LEU A 25 -15.15 -27.55 -2.98
N LEU A 26 -15.07 -28.71 -3.61
CA LEU A 26 -15.35 -30.02 -2.97
C LEU A 26 -14.34 -30.34 -1.87
N ARG A 27 -13.07 -30.09 -2.11
CA ARG A 27 -12.02 -30.32 -1.10
C ARG A 27 -12.15 -29.35 0.08
N TYR A 28 -12.61 -28.17 -0.18
CA TYR A 28 -12.84 -27.15 0.83
C TYR A 28 -14.04 -27.47 1.73
N LEU A 29 -15.09 -27.99 1.16
CA LEU A 29 -16.28 -28.45 1.90
C LEU A 29 -15.99 -29.70 2.75
N SER A 30 -14.97 -30.48 2.38
CA SER A 30 -14.58 -31.70 3.09
C SER A 30 -13.53 -31.49 4.19
N SER A 31 -13.00 -30.27 4.35
CA SER A 31 -11.94 -29.96 5.33
C SER A 31 -12.40 -28.89 6.32
N PRO A 32 -12.03 -28.97 7.61
CA PRO A 32 -12.33 -27.88 8.55
C PRO A 32 -11.74 -26.56 8.08
N PRO A 33 -12.41 -25.42 8.30
CA PRO A 33 -11.99 -24.09 7.81
C PRO A 33 -10.56 -23.67 8.23
N THR A 34 -10.03 -24.27 9.29
CA THR A 34 -8.71 -23.99 9.85
C THR A 34 -7.54 -24.73 9.17
N ARG A 35 -7.79 -25.61 8.20
CA ARG A 35 -6.75 -26.38 7.49
C ARG A 35 -6.78 -26.17 5.98
N LEU A 36 -6.86 -24.94 5.56
CA LEU A 36 -7.09 -24.60 4.16
C LEU A 36 -5.94 -24.87 3.22
N ILE A 37 -4.74 -25.09 3.71
CA ILE A 37 -3.63 -25.20 2.79
C ILE A 37 -2.67 -26.26 3.24
N ASN A 38 -2.93 -27.37 2.69
CA ASN A 38 -1.90 -28.31 2.36
C ASN A 38 -1.07 -27.69 1.20
N GLU A 39 0.25 -27.81 1.25
CA GLU A 39 1.18 -27.38 0.20
C GLU A 39 0.73 -27.84 -1.20
N ASN A 40 0.00 -28.97 -1.28
CA ASN A 40 -0.62 -29.50 -2.48
C ASN A 40 -1.66 -28.58 -3.13
N ILE A 41 -2.41 -27.77 -2.35
CA ILE A 41 -3.44 -26.86 -2.90
C ILE A 41 -2.78 -25.68 -3.60
N VAL A 42 -1.71 -25.13 -3.01
CA VAL A 42 -0.92 -24.06 -3.66
C VAL A 42 -0.28 -24.58 -4.95
N GLY A 43 0.25 -25.81 -4.92
CA GLY A 43 0.80 -26.47 -6.10
C GLY A 43 -0.24 -26.64 -7.20
N LEU A 44 -1.43 -27.15 -6.87
CA LEU A 44 -2.53 -27.29 -7.83
C LEU A 44 -2.98 -25.93 -8.38
N TRP A 45 -3.13 -24.92 -7.53
CA TRP A 45 -3.47 -23.56 -7.94
C TRP A 45 -2.48 -23.00 -8.95
N LEU A 46 -1.17 -23.15 -8.71
CA LEU A 46 -0.13 -22.72 -9.66
C LEU A 46 -0.18 -23.52 -10.97
N VAL A 47 -0.42 -24.83 -10.90
CA VAL A 47 -0.56 -25.70 -12.07
C VAL A 47 -1.75 -25.28 -12.92
N GLU A 48 -2.90 -24.97 -12.31
CA GLU A 48 -4.09 -24.51 -13.03
C GLU A 48 -3.87 -23.16 -13.73
N ILE A 49 -3.21 -22.22 -13.05
CA ILE A 49 -2.81 -20.94 -13.66
C ILE A 49 -1.92 -21.21 -14.88
N PHE A 50 -0.96 -22.12 -14.74
CA PHE A 50 -0.03 -22.44 -15.81
C PHE A 50 -0.72 -23.15 -16.98
N ILE A 51 -1.59 -24.14 -16.72
CA ILE A 51 -2.37 -24.85 -17.74
C ILE A 51 -3.27 -23.88 -18.50
N PHE A 52 -4.03 -23.04 -17.78
CA PHE A 52 -4.88 -22.03 -18.40
C PHE A 52 -4.07 -21.08 -19.29
N PHE A 53 -2.90 -20.66 -18.83
CA PHE A 53 -2.00 -19.81 -19.60
C PHE A 53 -1.47 -20.51 -20.85
N LEU A 54 -1.09 -21.79 -20.76
CA LEU A 54 -0.67 -22.58 -21.92
C LEU A 54 -1.79 -22.74 -22.96
N LEU A 55 -3.02 -22.98 -22.52
CA LEU A 55 -4.18 -23.18 -23.38
C LEU A 55 -4.64 -21.88 -24.06
N THR A 56 -4.45 -20.74 -23.40
CA THR A 56 -4.72 -19.43 -23.97
C THR A 56 -3.57 -18.92 -24.87
N LYS A 57 -2.41 -19.61 -24.84
CA LYS A 57 -1.23 -19.31 -25.63
C LYS A 57 -1.52 -19.49 -27.13
N ASN A 58 -1.92 -18.42 -27.78
CA ASN A 58 -1.99 -18.35 -29.24
C ASN A 58 -0.89 -17.42 -29.75
N GLU A 59 -0.43 -17.66 -31.00
CA GLU A 59 0.49 -16.87 -31.85
C GLU A 59 1.14 -15.56 -31.33
N ALA A 60 0.59 -14.96 -30.25
CA ALA A 60 1.12 -13.77 -29.60
C ALA A 60 2.53 -13.99 -29.02
N PHE A 61 2.86 -15.20 -28.55
CA PHE A 61 4.22 -15.52 -28.12
C PHE A 61 5.23 -15.55 -29.27
N LYS A 62 4.80 -15.83 -30.49
CA LYS A 62 5.65 -15.65 -31.67
C LYS A 62 5.99 -14.17 -31.88
N LYS A 63 5.03 -13.26 -31.62
CA LYS A 63 5.25 -11.81 -31.70
C LYS A 63 6.06 -11.24 -30.52
N ILE A 64 5.94 -11.80 -29.30
CA ILE A 64 6.76 -11.38 -28.14
C ILE A 64 8.24 -11.63 -28.41
N LYS A 65 8.61 -12.73 -29.09
CA LYS A 65 10.00 -12.99 -29.53
C LYS A 65 10.53 -11.93 -30.53
N THR A 66 9.65 -11.12 -31.14
CA THR A 66 10.04 -10.04 -32.06
C THR A 66 10.07 -8.65 -31.43
N ILE A 67 9.85 -8.53 -30.10
CA ILE A 67 10.12 -7.27 -29.40
C ILE A 67 11.65 -7.07 -29.44
N ARG A 68 12.11 -6.39 -30.48
CA ARG A 68 13.48 -5.84 -30.47
C ARG A 68 13.58 -4.85 -29.33
N PHE A 69 14.24 -5.26 -28.25
CA PHE A 69 14.62 -4.36 -27.17
C PHE A 69 15.46 -3.24 -27.79
N ASN A 70 14.86 -2.08 -28.00
CA ASN A 70 15.59 -0.93 -28.47
C ASN A 70 16.42 -0.38 -27.30
N TYR A 71 17.71 -0.70 -27.26
CA TYR A 71 18.62 -0.27 -26.19
C TYR A 71 18.63 1.25 -25.96
N LYS A 72 18.40 2.05 -27.02
CA LYS A 72 18.25 3.52 -26.93
C LYS A 72 17.10 3.94 -26.03
N PHE A 73 16.11 3.08 -25.92
CA PHE A 73 14.97 3.24 -25.06
C PHE A 73 15.31 2.99 -23.58
N LEU A 74 16.05 1.90 -23.32
CA LEU A 74 16.54 1.56 -21.99
C LEU A 74 17.41 2.68 -21.41
N LEU A 75 18.26 3.29 -22.25
CA LEU A 75 19.12 4.41 -21.88
C LEU A 75 18.35 5.66 -21.41
N CYS A 76 17.12 5.91 -21.90
CA CYS A 76 16.32 7.06 -21.44
C CYS A 76 15.56 6.76 -20.16
N LEU A 77 15.12 5.51 -19.95
CA LEU A 77 14.38 5.12 -18.76
C LEU A 77 15.29 4.80 -17.56
N LEU A 78 16.49 4.29 -17.84
CA LEU A 78 17.45 3.88 -16.81
C LEU A 78 17.76 4.99 -15.79
N PRO A 79 18.04 6.25 -16.17
CA PRO A 79 18.28 7.32 -15.20
C PRO A 79 17.08 7.55 -14.28
N ILE A 80 15.85 7.54 -14.82
CA ILE A 80 14.62 7.70 -14.02
C ILE A 80 14.47 6.54 -13.04
N PHE A 81 14.76 5.31 -13.50
CA PHE A 81 14.69 4.12 -12.66
C PHE A 81 15.75 4.14 -11.55
N LEU A 82 16.98 4.55 -11.85
CA LEU A 82 18.05 4.67 -10.87
C LEU A 82 17.76 5.77 -9.83
N ILE A 83 17.22 6.91 -10.26
CA ILE A 83 16.74 7.96 -9.35
C ILE A 83 15.65 7.41 -8.44
N ALA A 84 14.67 6.71 -8.99
CA ALA A 84 13.58 6.13 -8.20
C ALA A 84 14.07 5.08 -7.20
N LEU A 85 15.00 4.22 -7.61
CA LEU A 85 15.65 3.24 -6.75
C LEU A 85 16.38 3.93 -5.60
N PHE A 86 17.21 4.94 -5.92
CA PHE A 86 17.91 5.73 -4.93
C PHE A 86 16.96 6.38 -3.93
N LEU A 87 15.95 7.12 -4.39
CA LEU A 87 15.00 7.83 -3.52
C LEU A 87 14.21 6.88 -2.59
N ARG A 88 13.98 5.63 -3.01
CA ARG A 88 13.23 4.64 -2.22
C ARG A 88 14.10 3.83 -1.27
N PHE A 89 15.37 3.58 -1.61
CA PHE A 89 16.25 2.76 -0.79
C PHE A 89 17.29 3.55 0.02
N TYR A 90 17.58 4.81 -0.34
CA TYR A 90 18.55 5.63 0.38
C TYR A 90 18.16 5.77 1.85
N ASN A 91 18.99 5.27 2.74
CA ASN A 91 18.81 5.28 4.20
C ASN A 91 17.41 4.83 4.66
N LEU A 92 16.90 3.75 4.06
CA LEU A 92 15.51 3.30 4.23
C LEU A 92 15.19 2.87 5.67
N ALA A 93 16.18 2.39 6.41
CA ALA A 93 16.00 2.02 7.81
C ALA A 93 15.71 3.23 8.72
N ASN A 94 16.24 4.41 8.38
CA ASN A 94 16.17 5.61 9.23
C ASN A 94 15.26 6.70 8.67
N ILE A 95 14.86 6.65 7.41
CA ILE A 95 13.97 7.62 6.77
C ILE A 95 12.74 6.92 6.19
N PRO A 96 11.52 7.26 6.62
CA PRO A 96 11.18 8.23 7.66
C PRO A 96 11.65 7.76 9.04
N PRO A 97 11.84 8.72 9.99
CA PRO A 97 12.26 8.36 11.34
C PRO A 97 11.21 7.48 12.02
N GLY A 98 11.68 6.55 12.84
CA GLY A 98 10.84 5.62 13.60
C GLY A 98 10.03 4.62 12.77
N VAL A 99 9.35 3.72 13.45
CA VAL A 99 8.50 2.68 12.89
C VAL A 99 7.08 2.86 13.40
N HIS A 100 6.13 2.98 12.48
CA HIS A 100 4.71 3.02 12.84
C HIS A 100 4.25 1.68 13.44
N GLY A 101 3.28 1.69 14.36
CA GLY A 101 2.76 0.47 14.98
C GLY A 101 2.30 -0.57 13.97
N ASP A 102 1.65 -0.13 12.89
CA ASP A 102 1.21 -1.01 11.81
C ASP A 102 2.40 -1.61 11.04
N GLU A 103 3.50 -0.88 10.81
CA GLU A 103 4.71 -1.45 10.21
C GLU A 103 5.27 -2.56 11.10
N GLY A 104 5.29 -2.36 12.42
CA GLY A 104 5.70 -3.36 13.39
C GLY A 104 4.79 -4.60 13.37
N GLU A 105 3.48 -4.42 13.35
CA GLU A 105 2.52 -5.52 13.24
C GLU A 105 2.66 -6.26 11.90
N TRP A 106 2.90 -5.55 10.78
CA TRP A 106 3.22 -6.15 9.49
C TRP A 106 4.43 -7.06 9.60
N GLY A 107 5.53 -6.54 10.14
CA GLY A 107 6.77 -7.31 10.36
C GLY A 107 6.57 -8.53 11.25
N LEU A 108 5.73 -8.45 12.29
CA LEU A 108 5.39 -9.60 13.15
C LEU A 108 4.62 -10.70 12.41
N ILE A 109 3.70 -10.32 11.52
CA ILE A 109 2.96 -11.30 10.71
C ILE A 109 3.90 -11.93 9.68
N GLU A 110 4.73 -11.15 9.00
CA GLU A 110 5.76 -11.62 8.06
C GLU A 110 6.74 -12.59 8.74
N LEU A 111 7.22 -12.25 9.94
CA LEU A 111 8.05 -13.13 10.75
C LEU A 111 7.30 -14.41 11.14
N GLY A 112 6.01 -14.31 11.46
CA GLY A 112 5.15 -15.46 11.71
C GLY A 112 5.02 -16.39 10.51
N VAL A 113 4.98 -15.85 9.30
CA VAL A 113 5.02 -16.63 8.04
C VAL A 113 6.37 -17.35 7.91
N LEU A 114 7.49 -16.66 8.11
CA LEU A 114 8.83 -17.25 8.01
C LEU A 114 9.05 -18.37 9.04
N ASN A 115 8.50 -18.24 10.23
CA ASN A 115 8.58 -19.21 11.31
C ASN A 115 7.53 -20.33 11.20
N GLY A 116 6.73 -20.36 10.12
CA GLY A 116 5.72 -21.39 9.88
C GLY A 116 4.48 -21.30 10.79
N LYS A 117 4.29 -20.19 11.51
CA LYS A 117 3.08 -19.93 12.31
C LYS A 117 1.85 -19.74 11.42
N TYR A 118 2.00 -19.06 10.29
CA TYR A 118 0.94 -18.84 9.29
C TYR A 118 1.24 -19.69 8.06
N ARG A 119 0.50 -20.79 7.89
CA ARG A 119 0.63 -21.70 6.75
C ARG A 119 -0.54 -21.60 5.77
N GLU A 120 -1.57 -20.89 6.14
CA GLU A 120 -2.83 -20.77 5.39
C GLU A 120 -2.80 -19.50 4.52
N PHE A 121 -2.12 -19.53 3.39
CA PHE A 121 -1.86 -18.35 2.55
C PHE A 121 -3.10 -17.62 2.07
N PHE A 122 -4.24 -18.30 1.95
CA PHE A 122 -5.49 -17.71 1.49
C PHE A 122 -6.43 -17.28 2.62
N SER A 123 -6.06 -17.51 3.89
CA SER A 123 -6.75 -16.97 5.05
C SER A 123 -6.39 -15.50 5.26
N LEU A 124 -7.15 -14.84 6.13
CA LEU A 124 -6.84 -13.48 6.56
C LEU A 124 -5.98 -13.50 7.83
N ALA A 125 -5.07 -12.54 7.92
CA ALA A 125 -4.34 -12.30 9.15
C ALA A 125 -5.33 -11.74 10.19
N GLN A 126 -5.65 -12.56 11.19
CA GLN A 126 -6.49 -12.14 12.31
C GLN A 126 -5.59 -11.67 13.45
N LYS A 127 -5.56 -10.36 13.66
CA LYS A 127 -4.98 -9.79 14.86
C LYS A 127 -5.75 -8.53 15.26
N GLY A 128 -6.71 -8.70 16.16
CA GLY A 128 -7.62 -7.64 16.55
C GLY A 128 -8.52 -7.21 15.38
N ILE A 129 -9.11 -6.03 15.51
CA ILE A 129 -10.04 -5.47 14.53
C ILE A 129 -9.37 -4.86 13.28
N TYR A 130 -8.01 -4.89 13.17
CA TYR A 130 -7.30 -4.03 12.21
C TYR A 130 -6.71 -4.74 10.99
N PHE A 131 -6.62 -6.08 10.95
CA PHE A 131 -5.84 -6.78 9.92
C PHE A 131 -6.62 -7.87 9.20
N ASP A 132 -7.50 -7.46 8.30
CA ASP A 132 -8.20 -8.37 7.37
C ASP A 132 -7.45 -8.52 6.04
N PHE A 133 -6.11 -8.62 6.10
CA PHE A 133 -5.27 -8.80 4.91
C PHE A 133 -4.92 -10.27 4.71
N SER A 134 -4.88 -10.70 3.44
CA SER A 134 -4.53 -12.08 3.10
C SER A 134 -3.08 -12.41 3.50
N ILE A 135 -2.88 -13.60 4.06
CA ILE A 135 -1.56 -14.13 4.41
C ILE A 135 -0.66 -14.24 3.16
N LEU A 136 -1.22 -14.48 1.96
CA LEU A 136 -0.46 -14.49 0.72
C LEU A 136 0.28 -13.16 0.47
N SER A 137 -0.34 -12.04 0.80
CA SER A 137 0.30 -10.72 0.73
C SER A 137 1.51 -10.65 1.67
N PHE A 138 1.36 -11.07 2.92
CA PHE A 138 2.47 -11.11 3.89
C PHE A 138 3.55 -12.11 3.50
N ALA A 139 3.19 -13.27 2.97
CA ALA A 139 4.15 -14.26 2.49
C ALA A 139 5.05 -13.72 1.37
N THR A 140 4.47 -12.92 0.46
CA THR A 140 5.22 -12.24 -0.59
C THR A 140 6.18 -11.20 -0.01
N GLN A 141 5.76 -10.44 1.00
CA GLN A 141 6.56 -9.40 1.64
C GLN A 141 7.63 -10.00 2.57
N ALA A 142 7.32 -11.12 3.24
CA ALA A 142 8.27 -11.85 4.11
C ALA A 142 9.55 -12.31 3.39
N ILE A 143 9.53 -12.43 2.06
CA ILE A 143 10.74 -12.69 1.26
C ILE A 143 11.78 -11.59 1.49
N PHE A 144 11.35 -10.32 1.59
CA PHE A 144 12.24 -9.20 1.83
C PHE A 144 12.78 -9.19 3.26
N LEU A 145 11.95 -9.56 4.23
CA LEU A 145 12.38 -9.76 5.61
C LEU A 145 13.46 -10.85 5.71
N LYS A 146 13.32 -11.93 4.92
CA LYS A 146 14.33 -13.00 4.83
C LYS A 146 15.62 -12.52 4.17
N LEU A 147 15.54 -11.67 3.14
CA LEU A 147 16.69 -11.20 2.37
C LEU A 147 17.48 -10.09 3.09
N PHE A 148 16.79 -9.16 3.73
CA PHE A 148 17.39 -7.98 4.36
C PHE A 148 17.48 -8.06 5.89
N GLY A 149 16.99 -9.15 6.48
CA GLY A 149 16.98 -9.37 7.93
C GLY A 149 15.69 -8.90 8.61
N VAL A 150 15.48 -9.41 9.84
CA VAL A 150 14.33 -9.05 10.70
C VAL A 150 14.62 -7.70 11.34
N ASN A 151 14.40 -6.64 10.60
CA ASN A 151 14.67 -5.25 10.99
C ASN A 151 13.84 -4.29 10.15
N ILE A 152 13.97 -2.99 10.39
CA ILE A 152 13.23 -1.92 9.72
C ILE A 152 13.44 -1.96 8.20
N LEU A 153 14.69 -2.19 7.74
CA LEU A 153 15.00 -2.29 6.31
C LEU A 153 14.24 -3.44 5.66
N GLY A 154 14.20 -4.62 6.30
CA GLY A 154 13.52 -5.80 5.78
C GLY A 154 12.02 -5.57 5.56
N VAL A 155 11.33 -4.98 6.55
CA VAL A 155 9.89 -4.65 6.43
C VAL A 155 9.62 -3.63 5.32
N ARG A 156 10.44 -2.57 5.22
CA ARG A 156 10.24 -1.48 4.26
C ARG A 156 10.67 -1.83 2.84
N ALA A 157 11.62 -2.76 2.68
CA ALA A 157 12.20 -3.10 1.37
C ALA A 157 11.16 -3.61 0.37
N SER A 158 10.12 -4.33 0.82
CA SER A 158 9.05 -4.83 -0.05
C SER A 158 8.30 -3.69 -0.74
N SER A 159 7.95 -2.65 0.01
CA SER A 159 7.25 -1.47 -0.52
C SER A 159 8.16 -0.63 -1.42
N ALA A 160 9.44 -0.46 -1.06
CA ALA A 160 10.43 0.22 -1.90
C ALA A 160 10.61 -0.49 -3.25
N PHE A 161 10.63 -1.82 -3.22
CA PHE A 161 10.72 -2.66 -4.42
C PHE A 161 9.46 -2.51 -5.30
N ALA A 162 8.26 -2.67 -4.72
CA ALA A 162 7.00 -2.54 -5.44
C ALA A 162 6.85 -1.16 -6.11
N GLY A 163 7.12 -0.08 -5.36
CA GLY A 163 7.05 1.28 -5.87
C GLY A 163 8.07 1.58 -6.98
N THR A 164 9.26 0.96 -6.92
CA THR A 164 10.28 1.09 -7.98
C THR A 164 9.87 0.32 -9.23
N LEU A 165 9.46 -0.92 -9.09
CA LEU A 165 9.05 -1.76 -10.22
C LEU A 165 7.75 -1.29 -10.89
N SER A 166 6.89 -0.55 -10.19
CA SER A 166 5.69 0.06 -10.78
C SER A 166 5.99 0.99 -11.95
N LEU A 167 7.20 1.55 -12.01
CA LEU A 167 7.61 2.42 -13.12
C LEU A 167 7.68 1.70 -14.46
N ILE A 168 7.94 0.39 -14.45
CA ILE A 168 8.04 -0.42 -15.69
C ILE A 168 6.67 -0.48 -16.39
N PRO A 169 5.62 -1.05 -15.77
CA PRO A 169 4.29 -1.08 -16.41
C PRO A 169 3.74 0.31 -16.66
N PHE A 170 4.03 1.28 -15.78
CA PHE A 170 3.57 2.64 -15.95
C PHE A 170 4.14 3.30 -17.20
N TYR A 171 5.44 3.20 -17.43
CA TYR A 171 6.02 3.74 -18.65
C TYR A 171 5.44 3.11 -19.90
N PHE A 172 5.28 1.78 -19.92
CA PHE A 172 4.70 1.11 -21.08
C PHE A 172 3.24 1.49 -21.30
N LEU A 173 2.46 1.65 -20.22
CA LEU A 173 1.08 2.15 -20.30
C LEU A 173 1.05 3.60 -20.83
N ALA A 174 1.91 4.47 -20.29
CA ALA A 174 2.05 5.84 -20.76
C ALA A 174 2.41 5.91 -22.25
N LYS A 175 3.29 5.04 -22.71
CA LYS A 175 3.68 4.95 -24.14
C LYS A 175 2.54 4.52 -25.08
N GLU A 176 1.55 3.80 -24.59
CA GLU A 176 0.36 3.48 -25.39
C GLU A 176 -0.52 4.71 -25.63
N TRP A 177 -0.39 5.74 -24.79
CA TRP A 177 -1.27 6.91 -24.80
C TRP A 177 -0.56 8.21 -25.18
N LEU A 178 0.72 8.33 -24.87
CA LEU A 178 1.52 9.54 -24.97
C LEU A 178 2.70 9.34 -25.93
N SER A 179 3.24 10.46 -26.40
CA SER A 179 4.54 10.49 -27.06
C SER A 179 5.65 10.04 -26.10
N LYS A 180 6.85 9.82 -26.65
CA LYS A 180 8.02 9.48 -25.82
C LYS A 180 8.28 10.51 -24.73
N ARG A 181 8.12 11.82 -25.03
CA ARG A 181 8.36 12.92 -24.07
C ARG A 181 7.33 12.93 -22.96
N GLY A 182 6.05 12.86 -23.32
CA GLY A 182 4.96 12.80 -22.35
C GLY A 182 5.09 11.59 -21.42
N ALA A 183 5.39 10.41 -21.99
CA ALA A 183 5.58 9.19 -21.21
C ALA A 183 6.79 9.26 -20.27
N LEU A 184 7.91 9.85 -20.69
CA LEU A 184 9.08 10.05 -19.82
C LEU A 184 8.77 11.02 -18.67
N LEU A 185 8.10 12.15 -18.95
CA LEU A 185 7.69 13.08 -17.91
C LEU A 185 6.75 12.42 -16.91
N ALA A 186 5.69 11.78 -17.38
CA ALA A 186 4.74 11.07 -16.51
C ALA A 186 5.45 10.06 -15.62
N THR A 187 6.39 9.29 -16.20
CA THR A 187 7.17 8.29 -15.44
C THR A 187 8.10 8.93 -14.41
N LEU A 188 8.71 10.06 -14.75
CA LEU A 188 9.48 10.81 -13.76
C LEU A 188 8.59 11.31 -12.62
N CYS A 189 7.41 11.88 -12.93
CA CYS A 189 6.48 12.34 -11.89
C CYS A 189 6.15 11.20 -10.90
N LEU A 190 5.82 9.99 -11.39
CA LEU A 190 5.57 8.83 -10.54
C LEU A 190 6.83 8.40 -9.75
N ALA A 191 8.01 8.51 -10.37
CA ALA A 191 9.29 8.13 -9.78
C ALA A 191 9.67 9.02 -8.59
N VAL A 192 9.45 10.34 -8.72
CA VAL A 192 9.98 11.34 -7.78
C VAL A 192 8.92 11.98 -6.89
N SER A 193 7.62 11.73 -7.13
CA SER A 193 6.55 12.29 -6.31
C SER A 193 6.75 11.96 -4.84
N HIS A 194 6.78 12.98 -4.00
CA HIS A 194 6.91 12.84 -2.54
C HIS A 194 5.83 11.92 -1.94
N TRP A 195 4.62 11.93 -2.50
CA TRP A 195 3.53 11.07 -2.09
C TRP A 195 3.82 9.58 -2.38
N THR A 196 4.23 9.24 -3.60
CA THR A 196 4.57 7.85 -3.94
C THR A 196 5.85 7.38 -3.27
N ILE A 197 6.82 8.27 -3.05
CA ILE A 197 8.03 7.98 -2.26
C ILE A 197 7.62 7.64 -0.82
N ALA A 198 6.75 8.42 -0.19
CA ALA A 198 6.31 8.18 1.18
C ALA A 198 5.77 6.75 1.36
N TYR A 199 4.79 6.34 0.53
CA TYR A 199 4.22 5.00 0.62
C TYR A 199 5.14 3.88 0.13
N SER A 200 6.17 4.20 -0.64
CA SER A 200 7.23 3.24 -1.00
C SER A 200 8.26 3.04 0.11
N ARG A 201 8.27 3.90 1.13
CA ARG A 201 9.24 3.86 2.23
C ARG A 201 8.62 3.47 3.57
N LEU A 202 7.35 3.05 3.56
CA LEU A 202 6.64 2.49 4.70
C LEU A 202 6.50 0.98 4.53
N GLY A 203 6.66 0.24 5.61
CA GLY A 203 6.52 -1.22 5.64
C GLY A 203 5.06 -1.69 5.64
N ILE A 204 4.25 -1.12 4.76
CA ILE A 204 2.82 -1.42 4.58
C ILE A 204 2.49 -1.57 3.11
N SER A 205 1.46 -2.34 2.78
CA SER A 205 1.20 -2.77 1.39
C SER A 205 0.47 -1.76 0.49
N ASN A 206 0.29 -0.49 0.89
CA ASN A 206 -0.46 0.50 0.10
C ASN A 206 0.09 0.69 -1.33
N ILE A 207 1.41 0.79 -1.49
CA ILE A 207 2.05 1.01 -2.78
C ILE A 207 1.93 -0.19 -3.72
N TRP A 208 1.70 -1.40 -3.18
CA TRP A 208 1.41 -2.58 -3.98
C TRP A 208 0.13 -2.44 -4.81
N THR A 209 -0.83 -1.60 -4.38
CA THR A 209 -1.99 -1.22 -5.21
C THR A 209 -1.54 -0.66 -6.54
N VAL A 210 -0.60 0.31 -6.53
CA VAL A 210 -0.06 0.94 -7.75
C VAL A 210 0.65 -0.09 -8.63
N PHE A 211 1.40 -1.02 -8.02
CA PHE A 211 2.08 -2.08 -8.76
C PHE A 211 1.10 -2.98 -9.52
N TRP A 212 0.10 -3.50 -8.82
CA TRP A 212 -0.84 -4.46 -9.41
C TRP A 212 -1.80 -3.81 -10.42
N GLU A 213 -2.30 -2.60 -10.13
CA GLU A 213 -3.19 -1.88 -11.06
C GLU A 213 -2.52 -1.56 -12.38
N LEU A 214 -1.25 -1.10 -12.33
CA LEU A 214 -0.52 -0.72 -13.54
C LEU A 214 -0.22 -1.91 -14.46
N TRP A 215 0.15 -3.07 -13.91
CA TRP A 215 0.28 -4.28 -14.71
C TRP A 215 -1.06 -4.73 -15.28
N SER A 216 -2.13 -4.68 -14.50
CA SER A 216 -3.48 -5.02 -14.95
C SER A 216 -3.92 -4.13 -16.11
N PHE A 217 -3.79 -2.81 -15.97
CA PHE A 217 -4.19 -1.84 -16.98
C PHE A 217 -3.33 -1.92 -18.24
N LEU A 218 -2.01 -2.06 -18.09
CA LEU A 218 -1.12 -2.25 -19.22
C LEU A 218 -1.57 -3.41 -20.11
N PHE A 219 -1.87 -4.56 -19.49
CA PHE A 219 -2.26 -5.75 -20.25
C PHE A 219 -3.70 -5.66 -20.77
N ILE A 220 -4.62 -4.98 -20.08
CA ILE A 220 -5.95 -4.67 -20.63
C ILE A 220 -5.82 -3.84 -21.92
N PHE A 221 -5.06 -2.72 -21.88
CA PHE A 221 -4.94 -1.85 -23.06
C PHE A 221 -4.17 -2.50 -24.21
N LYS A 222 -3.16 -3.32 -23.93
CA LYS A 222 -2.53 -4.15 -24.98
C LYS A 222 -3.49 -5.20 -25.53
N GLY A 223 -4.27 -5.82 -24.65
CA GLY A 223 -5.30 -6.78 -25.02
C GLY A 223 -6.37 -6.17 -25.92
N LEU A 224 -6.86 -4.98 -25.59
CA LEU A 224 -7.82 -4.23 -26.40
C LEU A 224 -7.24 -3.87 -27.78
N LYS A 225 -6.00 -3.36 -27.81
CA LYS A 225 -5.34 -2.94 -29.06
C LYS A 225 -5.09 -4.10 -30.02
N GLU A 226 -4.70 -5.27 -29.51
CA GLU A 226 -4.32 -6.42 -30.32
C GLU A 226 -5.41 -7.51 -30.39
N ASN A 227 -6.55 -7.30 -29.75
CA ASN A 227 -7.61 -8.31 -29.54
C ASN A 227 -7.03 -9.64 -29.05
N SER A 228 -6.17 -9.57 -28.04
CA SER A 228 -5.28 -10.65 -27.63
C SER A 228 -5.73 -11.31 -26.33
N ARG A 229 -6.13 -12.59 -26.42
CA ARG A 229 -6.47 -13.41 -25.24
C ARG A 229 -5.34 -13.52 -24.22
N PRO A 230 -4.06 -13.78 -24.62
CA PRO A 230 -2.94 -13.83 -23.67
C PRO A 230 -2.75 -12.55 -22.86
N TYR A 231 -2.90 -11.37 -23.46
CA TYR A 231 -2.80 -10.13 -22.72
C TYR A 231 -3.96 -9.95 -21.73
N PHE A 232 -5.17 -10.31 -22.11
CA PHE A 232 -6.31 -10.32 -21.18
C PHE A 232 -6.12 -11.34 -20.06
N SER A 233 -5.57 -12.53 -20.34
CA SER A 233 -5.22 -13.52 -19.31
C SER A 233 -4.16 -13.00 -18.34
N LEU A 234 -3.09 -12.36 -18.85
CA LEU A 234 -2.10 -11.71 -18.00
C LEU A 234 -2.70 -10.59 -17.14
N ALA A 235 -3.58 -9.77 -17.71
CA ALA A 235 -4.31 -8.77 -16.95
C ALA A 235 -5.11 -9.42 -15.81
N GLY A 236 -5.74 -10.57 -16.06
CA GLY A 236 -6.46 -11.35 -15.05
C GLY A 236 -5.56 -11.88 -13.95
N VAL A 237 -4.33 -12.32 -14.29
CA VAL A 237 -3.31 -12.72 -13.29
C VAL A 237 -3.01 -11.56 -12.34
N PHE A 238 -2.64 -10.40 -12.88
CA PHE A 238 -2.28 -9.25 -12.05
C PHE A 238 -3.46 -8.69 -11.25
N MET A 239 -4.65 -8.69 -11.85
CA MET A 239 -5.89 -8.30 -11.16
C MET A 239 -6.22 -9.25 -10.00
N GLY A 240 -6.20 -10.55 -10.26
CA GLY A 240 -6.49 -11.57 -9.24
C GLY A 240 -5.49 -11.55 -8.08
N LEU A 241 -4.19 -11.43 -8.37
CA LEU A 241 -3.16 -11.30 -7.35
C LEU A 241 -3.31 -10.00 -6.56
N GLY A 242 -3.60 -8.87 -7.22
CA GLY A 242 -3.78 -7.58 -6.55
C GLY A 242 -4.88 -7.58 -5.49
N LEU A 243 -5.94 -8.38 -5.67
CA LEU A 243 -7.03 -8.52 -4.72
C LEU A 243 -6.62 -9.16 -3.37
N TYR A 244 -5.48 -9.84 -3.30
CA TYR A 244 -4.92 -10.35 -2.05
C TYR A 244 -4.14 -9.31 -1.24
N PHE A 245 -3.79 -8.18 -1.85
CA PHE A 245 -2.98 -7.15 -1.22
C PHE A 245 -3.81 -6.11 -0.47
N HIS A 246 -3.57 -4.84 -0.68
CA HIS A 246 -4.19 -3.78 0.10
C HIS A 246 -5.66 -3.53 -0.30
N HIS A 247 -6.51 -3.20 0.67
CA HIS A 247 -7.94 -2.97 0.46
C HIS A 247 -8.26 -1.87 -0.57
N THR A 248 -7.38 -0.89 -0.78
CA THR A 248 -7.53 0.13 -1.82
C THR A 248 -7.59 -0.46 -3.23
N PHE A 249 -7.03 -1.66 -3.43
CA PHE A 249 -7.10 -2.35 -4.71
C PHE A 249 -8.52 -2.80 -5.06
N LYS A 250 -9.42 -2.95 -4.09
CA LYS A 250 -10.84 -3.32 -4.35
C LYS A 250 -11.58 -2.29 -5.22
N VAL A 251 -11.07 -1.06 -5.36
CA VAL A 251 -11.61 -0.03 -6.27
C VAL A 251 -11.27 -0.34 -7.75
N ILE A 252 -10.17 -1.06 -8.01
CA ILE A 252 -9.67 -1.28 -9.37
C ILE A 252 -10.62 -2.11 -10.24
N PRO A 253 -11.22 -3.24 -9.77
CA PRO A 253 -12.30 -3.91 -10.49
C PRO A 253 -13.48 -3.00 -10.84
N ILE A 254 -13.87 -2.08 -9.94
CA ILE A 254 -14.97 -1.14 -10.16
C ILE A 254 -14.64 -0.21 -11.33
N ILE A 255 -13.41 0.30 -11.41
CA ILE A 255 -12.93 1.11 -12.53
C ILE A 255 -13.10 0.36 -13.87
N LEU A 256 -12.69 -0.91 -13.90
CA LEU A 256 -12.80 -1.73 -15.13
C LEU A 256 -14.25 -2.04 -15.48
N ILE A 257 -15.11 -2.34 -14.50
CA ILE A 257 -16.54 -2.57 -14.76
C ILE A 257 -17.16 -1.32 -15.41
N ILE A 258 -16.97 -0.14 -14.81
CA ILE A 258 -17.51 1.12 -15.36
C ILE A 258 -16.91 1.38 -16.75
N PHE A 259 -15.61 1.13 -16.93
CA PHE A 259 -14.95 1.31 -18.23
C PHE A 259 -15.52 0.38 -19.31
N PHE A 260 -15.69 -0.92 -19.03
CA PHE A 260 -16.24 -1.86 -20.02
C PHE A 260 -17.71 -1.57 -20.32
N ILE A 261 -18.50 -1.10 -19.35
CA ILE A 261 -19.87 -0.60 -19.59
C ILE A 261 -19.82 0.63 -20.52
N SER A 262 -18.93 1.57 -20.26
CA SER A 262 -18.73 2.74 -21.12
C SER A 262 -18.28 2.34 -22.55
N LEU A 263 -17.40 1.36 -22.65
CA LEU A 263 -16.93 0.83 -23.94
C LEU A 263 -18.06 0.15 -24.72
N LEU A 264 -18.89 -0.66 -24.04
CA LEU A 264 -20.07 -1.28 -24.65
C LEU A 264 -21.05 -0.22 -25.18
N ALA A 265 -21.31 0.82 -24.39
CA ALA A 265 -22.21 1.92 -24.78
C ALA A 265 -21.69 2.69 -26.00
N LYS A 266 -20.37 2.89 -26.13
CA LYS A 266 -19.75 3.62 -27.24
C LYS A 266 -19.60 2.79 -28.51
N GLU A 267 -19.15 1.55 -28.37
CA GLU A 267 -18.78 0.72 -29.54
C GLU A 267 -19.90 -0.21 -30.01
N GLY A 268 -20.96 -0.39 -29.20
CA GLY A 268 -22.11 -1.19 -29.53
C GLY A 268 -21.73 -2.62 -29.96
N LYS A 269 -22.13 -3.01 -31.17
CA LYS A 269 -21.83 -4.36 -31.71
C LYS A 269 -20.33 -4.68 -31.83
N GLN A 270 -19.46 -3.68 -31.95
CA GLN A 270 -18.02 -3.92 -32.05
C GLN A 270 -17.42 -4.44 -30.72
N PHE A 271 -18.04 -4.10 -29.58
CA PHE A 271 -17.66 -4.63 -28.27
C PHE A 271 -17.65 -6.16 -28.22
N PHE A 272 -18.55 -6.82 -28.94
CA PHE A 272 -18.63 -8.30 -28.95
C PHE A 272 -17.38 -8.97 -29.54
N LYS A 273 -16.53 -8.25 -30.30
CA LYS A 273 -15.25 -8.78 -30.78
C LYS A 273 -14.26 -9.08 -29.63
N ILE A 274 -14.38 -8.38 -28.49
CA ILE A 274 -13.52 -8.56 -27.33
C ILE A 274 -14.13 -9.47 -26.27
N ILE A 275 -15.35 -9.99 -26.46
CA ILE A 275 -16.04 -10.78 -25.44
C ILE A 275 -15.22 -12.00 -25.02
N LEU A 276 -14.62 -12.71 -25.98
CA LEU A 276 -13.83 -13.89 -25.73
C LEU A 276 -12.50 -13.58 -25.02
N PRO A 277 -11.69 -12.56 -25.42
CA PRO A 277 -10.59 -12.08 -24.60
C PRO A 277 -11.01 -11.65 -23.18
N LEU A 278 -12.13 -10.92 -23.07
CA LEU A 278 -12.65 -10.48 -21.78
C LEU A 278 -13.05 -11.66 -20.89
N THR A 279 -13.65 -12.70 -21.47
CA THR A 279 -13.92 -13.95 -20.74
C THR A 279 -12.63 -14.60 -20.21
N CYS A 280 -11.54 -14.59 -20.99
CA CYS A 280 -10.23 -15.07 -20.51
C CYS A 280 -9.72 -14.26 -19.33
N PHE A 281 -9.91 -12.94 -19.33
CA PHE A 281 -9.57 -12.09 -18.18
C PHE A 281 -10.37 -12.47 -16.95
N LEU A 282 -11.70 -12.55 -17.06
CA LEU A 282 -12.59 -12.86 -15.94
C LEU A 282 -12.34 -14.25 -15.36
N LEU A 283 -12.14 -15.25 -16.21
CA LEU A 283 -11.81 -16.60 -15.78
C LEU A 283 -10.47 -16.64 -15.03
N MET A 284 -9.45 -15.92 -15.51
CA MET A 284 -8.17 -15.89 -14.84
C MET A 284 -8.25 -15.16 -13.49
N VAL A 285 -8.98 -14.05 -13.40
CA VAL A 285 -9.27 -13.40 -12.10
C VAL A 285 -9.94 -14.38 -11.16
N LEU A 286 -10.96 -15.10 -11.66
CA LEU A 286 -11.70 -16.08 -10.86
C LEU A 286 -10.79 -17.21 -10.38
N ILE A 287 -10.02 -17.85 -11.27
CA ILE A 287 -9.11 -18.94 -10.89
C ILE A 287 -8.14 -18.49 -9.80
N ILE A 288 -7.53 -17.31 -9.97
CA ILE A 288 -6.53 -16.80 -9.03
C ILE A 288 -7.17 -16.42 -7.69
N PHE A 289 -8.29 -15.72 -7.71
CA PHE A 289 -8.92 -15.21 -6.49
C PHE A 289 -9.88 -16.19 -5.83
N LEU A 290 -10.16 -17.31 -6.47
CA LEU A 290 -11.09 -18.34 -5.98
C LEU A 290 -10.81 -18.80 -4.56
N PRO A 291 -9.56 -19.14 -4.15
CA PRO A 291 -9.31 -19.61 -2.79
C PRO A 291 -9.74 -18.56 -1.74
N GLN A 292 -9.53 -17.28 -2.03
CA GLN A 292 -9.96 -16.20 -1.14
C GLN A 292 -11.48 -16.01 -1.15
N LEU A 293 -12.14 -16.19 -2.30
CA LEU A 293 -13.61 -16.15 -2.37
C LEU A 293 -14.24 -17.26 -1.55
N ILE A 294 -13.66 -18.45 -1.58
CA ILE A 294 -14.11 -19.58 -0.75
C ILE A 294 -13.95 -19.24 0.73
N TYR A 295 -12.81 -18.66 1.13
CA TYR A 295 -12.59 -18.23 2.51
C TYR A 295 -13.67 -17.20 2.94
N TYR A 296 -13.99 -16.21 2.11
CA TYR A 296 -15.03 -15.23 2.39
C TYR A 296 -16.43 -15.86 2.50
N TRP A 297 -16.72 -16.86 1.67
CA TRP A 297 -17.99 -17.59 1.74
C TRP A 297 -18.14 -18.37 3.04
N GLN A 298 -17.07 -18.96 3.55
CA GLN A 298 -17.08 -19.71 4.82
C GLN A 298 -17.00 -18.82 6.06
N THR A 299 -16.51 -17.59 5.90
CA THR A 299 -16.35 -16.63 6.98
C THR A 299 -17.22 -15.39 6.68
N PRO A 300 -18.56 -15.49 6.85
CA PRO A 300 -19.47 -14.40 6.51
C PRO A 300 -19.08 -13.11 7.21
N GLY A 301 -19.20 -11.99 6.48
CA GLY A 301 -18.81 -10.67 6.97
C GLY A 301 -17.33 -10.32 6.78
N SER A 302 -16.43 -11.29 6.60
CA SER A 302 -14.99 -10.99 6.46
C SER A 302 -14.63 -10.20 5.19
N PHE A 303 -15.42 -10.32 4.12
CA PHE A 303 -15.22 -9.53 2.89
C PHE A 303 -15.54 -8.05 3.10
N SER A 304 -16.63 -7.76 3.81
CA SER A 304 -17.14 -6.39 4.01
C SER A 304 -16.58 -5.73 5.27
N ALA A 305 -16.03 -6.47 6.23
CA ALA A 305 -15.62 -5.96 7.54
C ALA A 305 -14.85 -4.64 7.48
N ARG A 306 -13.82 -4.56 6.64
CA ARG A 306 -13.05 -3.32 6.47
C ARG A 306 -13.82 -2.22 5.73
N ILE A 307 -14.68 -2.59 4.78
CA ILE A 307 -15.54 -1.62 4.06
C ILE A 307 -16.53 -1.01 5.05
N ASP A 308 -17.15 -1.85 5.87
CA ASP A 308 -18.13 -1.44 6.87
C ASP A 308 -17.51 -0.52 7.93
N GLU A 309 -16.29 -0.83 8.36
CA GLU A 309 -15.52 -0.03 9.31
C GLU A 309 -15.18 1.37 8.77
N VAL A 310 -14.78 1.46 7.50
CA VAL A 310 -14.30 2.72 6.90
C VAL A 310 -15.35 3.47 6.10
N SER A 311 -16.56 2.94 5.95
CA SER A 311 -17.64 3.58 5.20
C SER A 311 -18.28 4.72 5.99
N VAL A 312 -18.33 5.91 5.38
CA VAL A 312 -19.05 7.04 5.95
C VAL A 312 -20.56 6.79 6.02
N LEU A 313 -21.09 5.89 5.14
CA LEU A 313 -22.51 5.54 5.11
C LEU A 313 -22.93 4.71 6.33
N ASN A 314 -21.99 4.01 6.96
CA ASN A 314 -22.24 3.26 8.20
C ASN A 314 -22.05 4.13 9.46
N ARG A 315 -21.63 5.40 9.30
CA ARG A 315 -21.41 6.37 10.37
C ARG A 315 -22.13 7.70 10.09
N VAL A 316 -23.30 7.64 9.46
CA VAL A 316 -24.04 8.83 9.03
C VAL A 316 -24.33 9.76 10.20
N GLU A 317 -24.78 9.25 11.34
CA GLU A 317 -25.12 10.04 12.53
C GLU A 317 -23.91 10.82 13.08
N GLU A 318 -22.72 10.16 13.13
CA GLU A 318 -21.46 10.80 13.51
C GLU A 318 -21.14 11.98 12.58
N TYR A 319 -21.31 11.77 11.26
CA TYR A 319 -21.00 12.78 10.26
C TYR A 319 -22.07 13.87 10.15
N GLN A 320 -23.32 13.56 10.48
CA GLN A 320 -24.38 14.56 10.65
C GLN A 320 -24.03 15.53 11.78
N SER A 321 -23.62 15.02 12.92
CA SER A 321 -23.13 15.83 14.04
C SER A 321 -21.88 16.62 13.67
N LYS A 322 -20.87 15.97 13.08
CA LYS A 322 -19.59 16.58 12.68
C LYS A 322 -19.74 17.74 11.69
N TYR A 323 -20.70 17.63 10.75
CA TYR A 323 -20.93 18.64 9.70
C TYR A 323 -22.19 19.49 9.94
N GLN A 324 -22.87 19.31 11.08
CA GLN A 324 -24.08 20.04 11.48
C GLN A 324 -25.14 20.02 10.35
N THR A 325 -25.44 18.83 9.82
CA THR A 325 -26.39 18.66 8.71
C THR A 325 -27.05 17.30 8.75
N ASN A 326 -28.38 17.25 8.50
CA ASN A 326 -29.13 15.99 8.36
C ASN A 326 -29.08 15.40 6.94
N SER A 327 -28.46 16.10 5.98
CA SER A 327 -28.42 15.70 4.58
C SER A 327 -27.20 14.84 4.27
N VAL A 328 -27.43 13.57 3.93
CA VAL A 328 -26.38 12.63 3.49
C VAL A 328 -25.66 13.14 2.22
N SER A 329 -26.40 13.73 1.28
CA SER A 329 -25.81 14.30 0.06
C SER A 329 -24.85 15.44 0.38
N LYS A 330 -25.17 16.30 1.36
CA LYS A 330 -24.28 17.37 1.82
C LYS A 330 -23.02 16.80 2.51
N ILE A 331 -23.16 15.72 3.27
CA ILE A 331 -22.02 15.02 3.87
C ILE A 331 -21.09 14.51 2.76
N LEU A 332 -21.62 13.76 1.79
CA LEU A 332 -20.84 13.20 0.68
C LEU A 332 -20.19 14.28 -0.19
N MET A 333 -20.90 15.37 -0.47
CA MET A 333 -20.34 16.50 -1.19
C MET A 333 -19.19 17.16 -0.42
N THR A 334 -19.33 17.31 0.89
CA THR A 334 -18.27 17.86 1.75
C THR A 334 -17.02 16.95 1.74
N GLN A 335 -17.21 15.64 1.85
CA GLN A 335 -16.16 14.65 1.77
C GLN A 335 -15.47 14.68 0.39
N PHE A 336 -16.26 14.77 -0.69
CA PHE A 336 -15.75 14.89 -2.05
C PHE A 336 -14.88 16.14 -2.23
N LEU A 337 -15.39 17.30 -1.79
CA LEU A 337 -14.64 18.57 -1.88
C LEU A 337 -13.37 18.56 -1.04
N LYS A 338 -13.39 17.95 0.15
CA LYS A 338 -12.18 17.76 0.97
C LYS A 338 -11.17 16.85 0.25
N THR A 339 -11.65 15.75 -0.35
CA THR A 339 -10.80 14.80 -1.09
C THR A 339 -10.13 15.46 -2.29
N VAL A 340 -10.89 16.25 -3.07
CA VAL A 340 -10.32 17.03 -4.19
C VAL A 340 -9.38 18.13 -3.65
N GLY A 341 -9.74 18.76 -2.56
CA GLY A 341 -8.98 19.83 -1.94
C GLY A 341 -7.57 19.44 -1.50
N VAL A 342 -7.31 18.15 -1.21
CA VAL A 342 -5.99 17.67 -0.76
C VAL A 342 -4.89 17.87 -1.81
N PHE A 343 -5.24 17.93 -3.09
CA PHE A 343 -4.29 18.18 -4.18
C PHE A 343 -3.89 19.64 -4.31
N PHE A 344 -4.67 20.56 -3.74
CA PHE A 344 -4.46 22.00 -3.84
C PHE A 344 -4.00 22.63 -2.52
N ARG A 345 -4.59 22.21 -1.41
CA ARG A 345 -4.40 22.86 -0.09
C ARG A 345 -3.69 21.98 0.92
N GLY A 346 -3.56 20.69 0.64
CA GLY A 346 -3.05 19.72 1.60
C GLY A 346 -4.04 19.38 2.72
N LYS A 347 -3.52 19.18 3.93
CA LYS A 347 -4.24 18.75 5.14
C LYS A 347 -4.76 17.30 5.03
N ASP A 348 -3.84 16.38 4.69
CA ASP A 348 -4.10 14.96 4.82
C ASP A 348 -4.44 14.62 6.27
N ILE A 349 -5.65 14.08 6.51
CA ILE A 349 -6.07 13.64 7.84
C ILE A 349 -5.47 12.27 8.18
N GLY A 350 -5.06 11.50 7.16
CA GLY A 350 -4.33 10.25 7.33
C GLY A 350 -2.90 10.44 7.85
N PHE A 351 -2.71 11.35 8.80
CA PHE A 351 -1.41 11.73 9.36
C PHE A 351 -0.65 10.57 10.03
N PHE A 352 -1.31 9.44 10.28
CA PHE A 352 -0.69 8.24 10.81
C PHE A 352 0.41 7.66 9.91
N PHE A 353 0.28 7.79 8.59
CA PHE A 353 1.22 7.19 7.64
C PHE A 353 2.09 8.22 6.93
N TYR A 354 1.51 9.26 6.38
CA TYR A 354 2.26 10.28 5.69
C TYR A 354 2.01 11.69 6.26
N GLY A 355 0.82 12.09 6.59
CA GLY A 355 0.50 13.31 7.34
C GLY A 355 1.10 14.63 6.84
N TYR A 356 1.58 14.70 5.60
CA TYR A 356 2.13 15.93 5.03
C TYR A 356 1.01 16.98 4.91
N GLN A 357 1.26 18.17 5.47
CA GLN A 357 0.26 19.22 5.54
C GLN A 357 0.14 20.07 4.27
N GLY A 358 1.06 19.90 3.32
CA GLY A 358 0.99 20.51 2.00
C GLY A 358 0.23 19.68 0.97
N PRO A 359 0.08 20.17 -0.28
CA PRO A 359 -0.57 19.46 -1.38
C PRO A 359 0.08 18.09 -1.66
N LEU A 360 -0.73 17.07 -1.99
CA LEU A 360 -0.22 15.73 -2.32
C LEU A 360 0.52 15.64 -3.66
N ILE A 361 0.37 16.62 -4.52
CA ILE A 361 1.05 16.73 -5.81
C ILE A 361 1.78 18.06 -5.88
N ASP A 362 3.00 18.09 -6.41
CA ASP A 362 3.74 19.33 -6.60
C ASP A 362 3.04 20.26 -7.61
N ILE A 363 3.26 21.57 -7.47
CA ILE A 363 2.55 22.58 -8.25
C ILE A 363 2.78 22.44 -9.76
N VAL A 364 3.97 22.02 -10.20
CA VAL A 364 4.28 21.88 -11.63
C VAL A 364 3.51 20.71 -12.21
N SER A 365 3.57 19.55 -11.55
CA SER A 365 2.78 18.35 -11.93
C SER A 365 1.27 18.63 -11.87
N LEU A 366 0.80 19.40 -10.88
CA LEU A 366 -0.61 19.77 -10.75
C LEU A 366 -1.09 20.64 -11.93
N VAL A 367 -0.36 21.69 -12.27
CA VAL A 367 -0.71 22.57 -13.40
C VAL A 367 -0.75 21.76 -14.70
N LEU A 368 0.24 20.91 -14.93
CA LEU A 368 0.25 20.02 -16.10
C LEU A 368 -0.92 19.03 -16.08
N ALA A 369 -1.26 18.46 -14.93
CA ALA A 369 -2.40 17.55 -14.80
C ALA A 369 -3.74 18.25 -15.09
N LEU A 370 -3.90 19.50 -14.65
CA LEU A 370 -5.11 20.29 -14.95
C LEU A 370 -5.25 20.59 -16.46
N ILE A 371 -4.14 20.91 -17.14
CA ILE A 371 -4.14 21.05 -18.61
C ILE A 371 -4.51 19.71 -19.25
N GLY A 372 -3.95 18.61 -18.78
CA GLY A 372 -4.30 17.25 -19.24
C GLY A 372 -5.76 16.91 -19.01
N LEU A 373 -6.32 17.29 -17.86
CA LEU A 373 -7.74 17.09 -17.53
C LEU A 373 -8.65 17.86 -18.51
N LEU A 374 -8.32 19.09 -18.85
CA LEU A 374 -9.06 19.86 -19.88
C LEU A 374 -9.04 19.16 -21.25
N ILE A 375 -7.89 18.59 -21.63
CA ILE A 375 -7.79 17.81 -22.88
C ILE A 375 -8.68 16.56 -22.82
N ILE A 376 -8.72 15.87 -21.67
CA ILE A 376 -9.57 14.70 -21.48
C ILE A 376 -11.05 15.06 -21.64
N PHE A 377 -11.50 16.18 -21.08
CA PHE A 377 -12.89 16.62 -21.24
C PHE A 377 -13.23 16.93 -22.72
N VAL A 378 -12.34 17.55 -23.46
CA VAL A 378 -12.53 17.80 -24.90
C VAL A 378 -12.56 16.49 -25.71
N ARG A 379 -11.83 15.47 -25.26
CA ARG A 379 -11.69 14.17 -25.94
C ARG A 379 -12.43 13.04 -25.24
N LEU A 380 -13.52 13.33 -24.53
CA LEU A 380 -14.22 12.37 -23.69
C LEU A 380 -14.74 11.14 -24.46
N MET A 381 -14.99 11.28 -25.77
CA MET A 381 -15.41 10.17 -26.62
C MET A 381 -14.28 9.17 -26.91
N GLU A 382 -13.01 9.55 -26.75
CA GLU A 382 -11.90 8.62 -26.87
C GLU A 382 -11.84 7.67 -25.66
N ASN A 383 -11.64 6.36 -25.91
CA ASN A 383 -11.63 5.33 -24.85
C ASN A 383 -10.58 5.58 -23.77
N LYS A 384 -9.42 6.15 -24.14
CA LYS A 384 -8.34 6.49 -23.19
C LYS A 384 -8.72 7.64 -22.28
N SER A 385 -9.37 8.66 -22.84
CA SER A 385 -9.84 9.84 -22.09
C SER A 385 -10.94 9.48 -21.10
N SER A 386 -11.94 8.69 -21.55
CA SER A 386 -12.97 8.21 -20.64
C SER A 386 -12.43 7.30 -19.55
N PHE A 387 -11.47 6.43 -19.86
CA PHE A 387 -10.84 5.60 -18.85
C PHE A 387 -10.13 6.43 -17.78
N LEU A 388 -9.34 7.43 -18.15
CA LEU A 388 -8.65 8.32 -17.22
C LEU A 388 -9.63 9.07 -16.32
N LEU A 389 -10.75 9.54 -16.86
CA LEU A 389 -11.78 10.21 -16.08
C LEU A 389 -12.50 9.24 -15.13
N ILE A 390 -12.82 8.03 -15.61
CA ILE A 390 -13.41 6.97 -14.77
C ILE A 390 -12.45 6.62 -13.63
N TRP A 391 -11.15 6.44 -13.92
CA TRP A 391 -10.14 6.14 -12.92
C TRP A 391 -10.07 7.25 -11.87
N LEU A 392 -9.93 8.52 -12.30
CA LEU A 392 -9.91 9.69 -11.44
C LEU A 392 -11.14 9.72 -10.49
N LEU A 393 -12.33 9.67 -11.07
CA LEU A 393 -13.58 9.81 -10.31
C LEU A 393 -13.82 8.62 -9.39
N SER A 394 -13.53 7.38 -9.84
CA SER A 394 -13.73 6.19 -9.01
C SER A 394 -12.86 6.22 -7.76
N VAL A 395 -11.58 6.57 -7.88
CA VAL A 395 -10.70 6.63 -6.69
C VAL A 395 -11.11 7.79 -5.78
N ILE A 396 -11.46 8.96 -6.30
CA ILE A 396 -11.95 10.09 -5.48
C ILE A 396 -13.24 9.72 -4.73
N ILE A 397 -14.17 9.03 -5.39
CA ILE A 397 -15.44 8.64 -4.80
C ILE A 397 -15.25 7.49 -3.80
N PHE A 398 -14.73 6.35 -4.25
CA PHE A 398 -14.65 5.13 -3.45
C PHE A 398 -13.48 5.11 -2.46
N GLY A 399 -12.37 5.77 -2.77
CA GLY A 399 -11.22 5.91 -1.88
C GLY A 399 -11.27 7.16 -1.00
N GLY A 400 -12.08 8.15 -1.36
CA GLY A 400 -12.19 9.43 -0.66
C GLY A 400 -13.58 9.72 -0.12
N ALA A 401 -14.52 10.14 -0.95
CA ALA A 401 -15.80 10.70 -0.52
C ALA A 401 -16.68 9.71 0.29
N LEU A 402 -16.63 8.44 -0.03
CA LEU A 402 -17.37 7.38 0.67
C LEU A 402 -16.64 6.81 1.90
N THR A 403 -15.44 7.30 2.22
CA THR A 403 -14.67 6.78 3.35
C THR A 403 -14.59 7.80 4.48
N ILE A 404 -14.51 7.30 5.73
CA ILE A 404 -14.27 8.14 6.90
C ILE A 404 -12.92 8.87 6.75
N ASP A 405 -12.75 9.97 7.50
CA ASP A 405 -11.48 10.71 7.58
C ASP A 405 -10.93 11.16 6.22
N ALA A 406 -11.83 11.68 5.35
CA ALA A 406 -11.40 12.29 4.11
C ALA A 406 -10.85 13.71 4.37
N PRO A 407 -9.74 14.06 3.70
CA PRO A 407 -8.97 13.27 2.75
C PRO A 407 -7.97 12.32 3.43
N SER A 408 -7.72 11.16 2.82
CA SER A 408 -6.71 10.20 3.28
C SER A 408 -5.78 9.80 2.11
N SER A 409 -4.54 10.25 2.15
CA SER A 409 -3.53 10.02 1.09
C SER A 409 -3.28 8.53 0.82
N GLN A 410 -3.37 7.70 1.86
CA GLN A 410 -3.20 6.24 1.74
C GLN A 410 -4.30 5.59 0.88
N ARG A 411 -5.55 6.07 1.00
CA ARG A 411 -6.69 5.50 0.27
C ARG A 411 -6.74 6.00 -1.17
N LEU A 412 -6.07 7.12 -1.44
CA LEU A 412 -6.00 7.75 -2.77
C LEU A 412 -4.79 7.31 -3.59
N ILE A 413 -3.89 6.47 -3.06
CA ILE A 413 -2.60 6.18 -3.71
C ILE A 413 -2.74 5.63 -5.13
N GLY A 414 -3.79 4.84 -5.40
CA GLY A 414 -4.10 4.34 -6.76
C GLY A 414 -4.51 5.43 -7.75
N LEU A 415 -4.66 6.69 -7.33
CA LEU A 415 -4.92 7.82 -8.22
C LEU A 415 -3.63 8.43 -8.80
N ALA A 416 -2.50 8.26 -8.12
CA ALA A 416 -1.25 8.91 -8.50
C ALA A 416 -0.85 8.65 -9.98
N PRO A 417 -0.93 7.43 -10.53
CA PRO A 417 -0.59 7.19 -11.94
C PRO A 417 -1.52 7.93 -12.91
N ALA A 418 -2.82 8.01 -12.62
CA ALA A 418 -3.76 8.73 -13.50
C ALA A 418 -3.43 10.22 -13.57
N LEU A 419 -3.13 10.86 -12.42
CA LEU A 419 -2.73 12.26 -12.37
C LEU A 419 -1.44 12.52 -13.16
N PHE A 420 -0.47 11.61 -13.06
CA PHE A 420 0.80 11.80 -13.78
C PHE A 420 0.67 11.49 -15.28
N LEU A 421 -0.24 10.59 -15.70
CA LEU A 421 -0.60 10.48 -17.12
C LEU A 421 -1.22 11.77 -17.65
N MET A 422 -2.09 12.42 -16.86
CA MET A 422 -2.64 13.74 -17.19
C MET A 422 -1.55 14.80 -17.27
N SER A 423 -0.56 14.77 -16.35
CA SER A 423 0.60 15.68 -16.42
C SER A 423 1.41 15.49 -17.71
N GLY A 424 1.59 14.24 -18.14
CA GLY A 424 2.20 13.91 -19.43
C GLY A 424 1.44 14.48 -20.63
N LEU A 425 0.10 14.38 -20.63
CA LEU A 425 -0.78 14.97 -21.67
C LEU A 425 -0.67 16.49 -21.67
N GLY A 426 -0.69 17.13 -20.51
CA GLY A 426 -0.54 18.58 -20.38
C GLY A 426 0.79 19.06 -20.94
N MET A 427 1.88 18.36 -20.64
CA MET A 427 3.20 18.66 -21.18
C MET A 427 3.24 18.54 -22.71
N GLU A 428 2.65 17.49 -23.28
CA GLU A 428 2.56 17.34 -24.73
C GLU A 428 1.85 18.53 -25.39
N LYS A 429 0.78 19.00 -24.78
CA LYS A 429 0.06 20.17 -25.27
C LYS A 429 0.93 21.42 -25.26
N ILE A 430 1.65 21.66 -24.16
CA ILE A 430 2.59 22.79 -24.07
C ILE A 430 3.69 22.66 -25.13
N LEU A 431 4.29 21.48 -25.27
CA LEU A 431 5.34 21.24 -26.27
C LEU A 431 4.84 21.39 -27.71
N SER A 432 3.55 21.19 -27.98
CA SER A 432 2.97 21.35 -29.31
C SER A 432 2.98 22.80 -29.82
N PHE A 433 3.05 23.76 -28.92
CA PHE A 433 3.17 25.18 -29.29
C PHE A 433 4.59 25.61 -29.67
N LEU A 434 5.60 24.78 -29.35
CA LEU A 434 7.00 25.09 -29.63
C LEU A 434 7.42 24.57 -31.01
N LYS A 435 8.15 25.39 -31.75
CA LYS A 435 8.53 25.09 -33.13
C LYS A 435 9.78 24.21 -33.22
N THR A 436 10.77 24.41 -32.33
CA THR A 436 12.06 23.73 -32.44
C THR A 436 12.21 22.57 -31.47
N GLU A 437 12.80 21.48 -31.94
CA GLU A 437 13.05 20.29 -31.10
C GLU A 437 14.02 20.58 -29.94
N LYS A 438 14.98 21.49 -30.14
CA LYS A 438 15.90 21.94 -29.09
C LYS A 438 15.12 22.59 -27.92
N LEU A 439 14.19 23.50 -28.24
CA LEU A 439 13.38 24.18 -27.23
C LEU A 439 12.43 23.22 -26.50
N LYS A 440 11.84 22.26 -27.22
CA LYS A 440 11.00 21.19 -26.62
C LYS A 440 11.80 20.38 -25.61
N ASN A 441 13.01 19.93 -25.98
CA ASN A 441 13.86 19.14 -25.10
C ASN A 441 14.36 19.96 -23.91
N PHE A 442 14.70 21.23 -24.12
CA PHE A 442 15.14 22.13 -23.06
C PHE A 442 14.02 22.37 -22.03
N LEU A 443 12.81 22.71 -22.50
CA LEU A 443 11.67 22.92 -21.62
C LEU A 443 11.32 21.64 -20.85
N LEU A 444 11.32 20.48 -21.54
CA LEU A 444 11.09 19.19 -20.88
C LEU A 444 12.12 18.93 -19.77
N LEU A 445 13.39 19.16 -20.06
CA LEU A 445 14.48 18.93 -19.09
C LEU A 445 14.34 19.82 -17.85
N ILE A 446 14.10 21.13 -18.06
CA ILE A 446 13.89 22.08 -16.94
C ILE A 446 12.68 21.66 -16.12
N THR A 447 11.57 21.32 -16.76
CA THR A 447 10.36 20.85 -16.06
C THR A 447 10.65 19.59 -15.24
N MET A 448 11.37 18.60 -15.80
CA MET A 448 11.75 17.39 -15.09
C MET A 448 12.66 17.67 -13.89
N ILE A 449 13.62 18.57 -14.03
CA ILE A 449 14.51 19.00 -12.93
C ILE A 449 13.69 19.72 -11.84
N SER A 450 12.79 20.63 -12.22
CA SER A 450 11.96 21.35 -11.26
C SER A 450 11.07 20.41 -10.45
N ILE A 451 10.40 19.46 -11.10
CA ILE A 451 9.56 18.44 -10.43
C ILE A 451 10.42 17.60 -9.46
N PHE A 452 11.61 17.17 -9.88
CA PHE A 452 12.53 16.43 -9.02
C PHE A 452 12.93 17.23 -7.78
N LEU A 453 13.39 18.47 -7.97
CA LEU A 453 13.87 19.31 -6.88
C LEU A 453 12.77 19.65 -5.87
N ILE A 454 11.55 19.98 -6.34
CA ILE A 454 10.41 20.27 -5.47
C ILE A 454 10.06 19.04 -4.63
N ASN A 455 9.90 17.89 -5.25
CA ASN A 455 9.52 16.67 -4.53
C ASN A 455 10.61 16.17 -3.57
N TYR A 456 11.88 16.30 -3.96
CA TYR A 456 13.01 16.02 -3.08
C TYR A 456 13.01 16.94 -1.85
N GLN A 457 12.80 18.25 -2.07
CA GLN A 457 12.72 19.25 -1.00
C GLN A 457 11.55 18.93 -0.06
N VAL A 458 10.38 18.60 -0.60
CA VAL A 458 9.19 18.28 0.20
C VAL A 458 9.44 17.04 1.06
N TYR A 459 9.91 15.93 0.50
CA TYR A 459 10.05 14.71 1.25
C TYR A 459 11.28 14.71 2.17
N PHE A 460 12.47 14.96 1.62
CA PHE A 460 13.74 14.77 2.33
C PHE A 460 14.20 16.01 3.14
N LYS A 461 13.52 17.16 3.02
CA LYS A 461 13.88 18.36 3.78
C LYS A 461 12.73 18.87 4.65
N GLN A 462 11.50 18.89 4.14
CA GLN A 462 10.36 19.43 4.89
C GLN A 462 9.66 18.35 5.72
N TYR A 463 9.22 17.27 5.08
CA TYR A 463 8.42 16.25 5.74
C TYR A 463 9.18 15.53 6.88
N ILE A 464 10.38 15.04 6.60
CA ILE A 464 11.17 14.31 7.61
C ILE A 464 11.65 15.18 8.79
N HIS A 465 11.56 16.51 8.66
CA HIS A 465 11.86 17.48 9.73
C HIS A 465 10.60 18.16 10.27
N SER A 466 9.42 17.63 10.00
CA SER A 466 8.15 18.15 10.50
C SER A 466 7.58 17.27 11.60
N ASP A 467 6.70 17.82 12.42
CA ASP A 467 5.96 17.04 13.42
C ASP A 467 5.24 15.84 12.80
N ALA A 468 4.70 15.99 11.58
CA ALA A 468 4.05 14.91 10.84
C ALA A 468 5.00 13.75 10.51
N GLY A 469 6.28 14.03 10.23
CA GLY A 469 7.31 13.01 10.01
C GLY A 469 7.66 12.23 11.26
N TRP A 470 7.49 12.82 12.44
CA TRP A 470 7.91 12.27 13.74
C TRP A 470 6.75 11.85 14.65
N ALA A 471 5.59 12.47 14.59
CA ALA A 471 4.58 12.52 15.65
C ALA A 471 4.03 11.17 16.14
N GLN A 472 4.17 10.08 15.41
CA GLN A 472 3.50 8.82 15.77
C GLN A 472 4.39 7.58 15.79
N LYS A 473 5.64 7.75 15.43
CA LYS A 473 6.52 6.62 15.17
C LYS A 473 7.53 6.42 16.28
N GLU A 474 7.85 7.50 16.99
CA GLU A 474 9.11 7.58 17.70
C GLU A 474 9.09 7.14 19.13
N PRO A 475 8.10 7.47 19.97
CA PRO A 475 8.16 7.01 21.35
C PRO A 475 8.31 5.49 21.43
N ALA A 476 7.54 4.74 20.64
CA ALA A 476 7.62 3.29 20.61
C ALA A 476 8.95 2.77 20.03
N THR A 477 9.51 3.47 19.01
CA THR A 477 10.82 3.10 18.45
C THR A 477 11.94 3.41 19.45
N ALA A 478 11.94 4.59 20.05
CA ALA A 478 12.91 4.98 21.06
C ALA A 478 12.84 4.09 22.30
N ILE A 479 11.63 3.68 22.72
CA ILE A 479 11.47 2.69 23.80
C ILE A 479 12.10 1.37 23.39
N ALA A 480 11.82 0.86 22.20
CA ALA A 480 12.39 -0.41 21.74
C ALA A 480 13.92 -0.37 21.70
N GLU A 481 14.51 0.72 21.19
CA GLU A 481 15.96 0.94 21.17
C GLU A 481 16.56 1.00 22.58
N TYR A 482 15.92 1.72 23.49
CA TYR A 482 16.33 1.77 24.89
C TYR A 482 16.27 0.41 25.54
N LEU A 483 15.18 -0.33 25.37
CA LEU A 483 15.04 -1.68 25.93
C LEU A 483 16.07 -2.65 25.36
N LEU A 484 16.40 -2.55 24.07
CA LEU A 484 17.47 -3.34 23.46
C LEU A 484 18.84 -3.02 24.05
N SER A 485 19.11 -1.76 24.41
CA SER A 485 20.37 -1.35 25.03
C SER A 485 20.52 -1.90 26.46
N LEU A 486 19.42 -2.14 27.18
CA LEU A 486 19.40 -2.75 28.49
C LEU A 486 19.59 -4.28 28.42
N GLY A 487 19.09 -4.93 27.36
CA GLY A 487 19.20 -6.38 27.15
C GLY A 487 18.09 -7.20 27.82
N GLU A 488 18.16 -8.53 27.63
CA GLU A 488 17.11 -9.49 28.01
C GLU A 488 16.99 -9.74 29.54
N SER A 489 17.96 -9.27 30.32
CA SER A 489 17.97 -9.45 31.79
C SER A 489 16.96 -8.55 32.51
N TYR A 490 16.42 -7.57 31.84
CA TYR A 490 15.46 -6.63 32.42
C TYR A 490 14.02 -7.08 32.25
N LYS A 491 13.20 -6.89 33.27
CA LYS A 491 11.74 -6.98 33.21
C LYS A 491 11.15 -5.58 33.08
N VAL A 492 10.33 -5.38 32.08
CA VAL A 492 9.78 -4.06 31.75
C VAL A 492 8.37 -3.91 32.31
N TYR A 493 8.14 -2.81 33.01
CA TYR A 493 6.82 -2.37 33.45
C TYR A 493 6.47 -1.07 32.72
N MET A 494 5.46 -1.12 31.86
CA MET A 494 5.00 0.07 31.14
C MET A 494 3.79 0.67 31.84
N LEU A 495 3.99 1.85 32.42
CA LEU A 495 2.96 2.57 33.15
C LEU A 495 2.23 3.50 32.19
N ARG A 496 1.12 3.03 31.67
CA ARG A 496 0.36 3.72 30.62
C ARG A 496 -0.23 5.04 31.11
N GLU A 497 -0.73 5.08 32.37
CA GLU A 497 -1.53 6.18 32.90
C GLU A 497 -2.63 6.60 31.89
N GLU A 498 -2.71 7.89 31.55
CA GLU A 498 -3.67 8.41 30.55
C GLU A 498 -3.08 8.49 29.13
N ASN A 499 -1.82 8.03 28.93
CA ASN A 499 -1.18 8.11 27.62
C ASN A 499 -1.52 6.88 26.75
N PRO A 500 -2.32 7.02 25.69
CA PRO A 500 -2.77 5.90 24.86
C PRO A 500 -1.65 5.29 24.01
N ILE A 501 -0.50 5.96 23.88
CA ILE A 501 0.60 5.54 22.99
C ILE A 501 1.61 4.67 23.76
N LEU A 502 1.70 4.81 25.09
CA LEU A 502 2.63 4.06 25.93
C LEU A 502 2.01 2.71 26.34
N TYR A 503 2.29 1.65 25.58
CA TYR A 503 1.95 0.29 25.96
C TYR A 503 2.97 -0.71 25.41
N PHE A 504 3.31 -1.71 26.20
CA PHE A 504 4.37 -2.69 25.90
C PHE A 504 4.03 -3.56 24.68
N HIS A 505 2.77 -3.90 24.52
CA HIS A 505 2.31 -4.71 23.39
C HIS A 505 2.19 -3.93 22.07
N HIS A 506 2.75 -2.73 21.97
CA HIS A 506 2.83 -1.96 20.74
C HIS A 506 3.60 -2.72 19.65
N GLY A 507 3.04 -2.78 18.43
CA GLY A 507 3.60 -3.57 17.31
C GLY A 507 5.08 -3.27 17.05
N THR A 508 5.47 -2.00 17.12
CA THR A 508 6.86 -1.56 16.95
C THR A 508 7.79 -2.16 18.02
N ILE A 509 7.41 -2.10 19.30
CA ILE A 509 8.23 -2.62 20.39
C ILE A 509 8.38 -4.13 20.25
N ARG A 510 7.29 -4.84 20.01
CA ARG A 510 7.30 -6.30 19.85
C ARG A 510 8.09 -6.77 18.63
N PHE A 511 8.08 -5.99 17.56
CA PHE A 511 8.84 -6.32 16.36
C PHE A 511 10.33 -6.05 16.53
N LEU A 512 10.71 -4.88 17.08
CA LEU A 512 12.11 -4.49 17.22
C LEU A 512 12.80 -5.18 18.41
N ALA A 513 12.08 -5.39 19.53
CA ALA A 513 12.60 -5.99 20.75
C ALA A 513 11.84 -7.28 21.14
N PRO A 514 11.80 -8.31 20.28
CA PRO A 514 10.91 -9.47 20.45
C PRO A 514 11.25 -10.37 21.66
N LYS A 515 12.46 -10.29 22.16
CA LYS A 515 12.93 -11.12 23.29
C LYS A 515 12.75 -10.44 24.64
N ILE A 516 12.53 -9.14 24.67
CA ILE A 516 12.29 -8.40 25.90
C ILE A 516 10.94 -8.80 26.50
N GLN A 517 10.92 -9.03 27.80
CA GLN A 517 9.71 -9.37 28.54
C GLN A 517 9.17 -8.14 29.25
N GLY A 518 7.89 -7.87 29.12
CA GLY A 518 7.27 -6.73 29.77
C GLY A 518 5.76 -6.88 29.96
N VAL A 519 5.23 -6.00 30.79
CA VAL A 519 3.82 -5.99 31.19
C VAL A 519 3.30 -4.56 31.14
N ASP A 520 2.10 -4.39 30.57
CA ASP A 520 1.36 -3.14 30.66
C ASP A 520 0.67 -3.03 32.03
N VAL A 521 0.90 -1.93 32.72
CA VAL A 521 0.33 -1.66 34.03
C VAL A 521 -0.62 -0.47 33.91
N SER A 522 -1.92 -0.74 33.93
CA SER A 522 -2.98 0.28 33.85
C SER A 522 -3.70 0.48 35.18
N GLU A 523 -3.89 -0.62 35.92
CA GLU A 523 -4.58 -0.63 37.22
C GLU A 523 -3.63 -1.10 38.33
N ASN A 524 -3.88 -0.66 39.57
CA ASN A 524 -3.07 -1.03 40.72
C ASN A 524 -1.55 -0.73 40.58
N THR A 525 -1.20 0.30 39.80
CA THR A 525 0.20 0.68 39.51
C THR A 525 1.05 0.76 40.78
N ARG A 526 0.49 1.31 41.88
CA ARG A 526 1.15 1.40 43.17
C ARG A 526 1.57 0.02 43.69
N ASN A 527 0.71 -0.98 43.61
CA ASN A 527 1.00 -2.35 44.08
C ASN A 527 2.10 -3.01 43.26
N TYR A 528 2.15 -2.77 41.93
CA TYR A 528 3.23 -3.26 41.08
C TYR A 528 4.59 -2.64 41.45
N ILE A 529 4.63 -1.36 41.82
CA ILE A 529 5.85 -0.70 42.27
C ILE A 529 6.27 -1.25 43.64
N LEU A 530 5.33 -1.46 44.54
CA LEU A 530 5.59 -1.96 45.89
C LEU A 530 5.93 -3.46 45.95
N ALA A 531 5.57 -4.23 44.92
CA ALA A 531 5.74 -5.68 44.90
C ALA A 531 7.19 -6.18 44.72
N LYS A 532 8.19 -5.30 44.72
CA LYS A 532 9.64 -5.54 44.66
C LYS A 532 10.04 -6.92 44.09
N ASP A 533 10.09 -7.05 42.76
CA ASP A 533 10.63 -8.26 42.12
C ASP A 533 12.18 -8.20 42.22
N THR A 534 12.75 -8.76 43.27
CA THR A 534 14.18 -8.66 43.60
C THR A 534 15.06 -9.63 42.80
N HIS A 535 14.47 -10.46 41.92
CA HIS A 535 15.22 -11.50 41.20
C HIS A 535 15.68 -11.09 39.81
N LYS A 536 15.31 -9.88 39.32
CA LYS A 536 15.65 -9.35 38.00
C LYS A 536 15.98 -7.86 38.05
N ASN A 537 16.73 -7.40 37.09
CA ASN A 537 16.78 -5.97 36.78
C ASN A 537 15.40 -5.50 36.34
N LEU A 538 14.97 -4.33 36.77
CA LEU A 538 13.68 -3.76 36.42
C LEU A 538 13.85 -2.46 35.65
N VAL A 539 12.93 -2.20 34.75
CA VAL A 539 12.78 -0.88 34.14
C VAL A 539 11.30 -0.50 34.08
N TYR A 540 11.00 0.67 34.60
CA TYR A 540 9.68 1.28 34.46
C TYR A 540 9.72 2.34 33.38
N ILE A 541 8.80 2.24 32.41
CA ILE A 541 8.61 3.24 31.36
C ILE A 541 7.36 4.05 31.70
N LEU A 542 7.50 5.36 31.80
CA LEU A 542 6.47 6.26 32.30
C LEU A 542 6.26 7.46 31.34
N PRO A 543 5.06 8.09 31.36
CA PRO A 543 4.89 9.42 30.78
C PRO A 543 5.86 10.43 31.42
N PRO A 544 6.24 11.51 30.72
CA PRO A 544 7.21 12.48 31.23
C PRO A 544 6.82 13.13 32.56
N ASN A 545 5.52 13.30 32.81
CA ASN A 545 4.96 13.92 34.01
C ASN A 545 4.22 12.88 34.89
N SER A 546 4.75 11.67 34.99
CA SER A 546 4.13 10.61 35.76
C SER A 546 4.05 10.94 37.24
N LYS A 547 2.87 10.76 37.83
CA LYS A 547 2.66 10.88 39.28
C LYS A 547 3.35 9.77 40.08
N PHE A 548 3.78 8.70 39.44
CA PHE A 548 4.43 7.56 40.08
C PHE A 548 5.96 7.69 40.16
N LEU A 549 6.55 8.71 39.53
CA LEU A 549 7.99 8.89 39.56
C LEU A 549 8.52 9.13 40.98
N SER A 550 7.84 9.96 41.75
CA SER A 550 8.20 10.20 43.17
C SER A 550 8.09 8.93 44.02
N LEU A 551 7.12 8.07 43.77
CA LEU A 551 6.97 6.79 44.44
C LEU A 551 8.12 5.84 44.07
N LEU A 552 8.55 5.82 42.84
CA LEU A 552 9.70 5.02 42.38
C LEU A 552 10.97 5.46 43.07
N HIS A 553 11.23 6.75 43.23
CA HIS A 553 12.35 7.28 43.99
C HIS A 553 12.30 6.90 45.50
N GLN A 554 11.10 6.84 46.07
CA GLN A 554 10.94 6.40 47.46
C GLN A 554 11.18 4.90 47.66
N VAL A 555 10.69 4.08 46.74
CA VAL A 555 10.77 2.61 46.82
C VAL A 555 12.13 2.09 46.37
N TYR A 556 12.74 2.75 45.37
CA TYR A 556 14.00 2.37 44.75
C TYR A 556 14.96 3.59 44.68
N PRO A 557 15.50 4.06 45.81
CA PRO A 557 16.29 5.31 45.86
C PRO A 557 17.58 5.27 45.02
N LEU A 558 18.10 4.08 44.72
CA LEU A 558 19.30 3.89 43.91
C LEU A 558 18.97 3.67 42.41
N GLY A 559 17.70 3.77 42.00
CA GLY A 559 17.29 3.70 40.63
C GLY A 559 17.81 4.89 39.82
N GLN A 560 18.05 4.65 38.53
CA GLN A 560 18.55 5.67 37.59
C GLN A 560 17.42 6.15 36.68
N GLU A 561 17.29 7.46 36.57
CA GLU A 561 16.27 8.10 35.72
C GLU A 561 16.87 8.53 34.39
N HIS A 562 16.23 8.12 33.28
CA HIS A 562 16.63 8.44 31.93
C HIS A 562 15.49 9.16 31.22
N HIS A 563 15.75 10.39 30.72
CA HIS A 563 14.77 11.20 30.01
C HIS A 563 14.95 11.08 28.49
N PHE A 564 13.86 10.79 27.80
CA PHE A 564 13.85 10.67 26.35
C PHE A 564 13.00 11.78 25.72
N THR A 565 13.57 12.46 24.76
CA THR A 565 12.95 13.60 24.10
C THR A 565 12.96 13.42 22.58
N ASN A 566 12.02 14.08 21.90
CA ASN A 566 12.02 14.18 20.46
C ASN A 566 13.26 14.95 19.99
N PRO A 567 14.16 14.35 19.19
CA PRO A 567 15.38 15.01 18.75
C PRO A 567 15.14 16.19 17.81
N TYR A 568 13.93 16.29 17.24
CA TYR A 568 13.57 17.36 16.33
C TYR A 568 13.07 18.63 17.05
N ASN A 569 12.18 18.48 18.05
CA ASN A 569 11.53 19.62 18.71
C ASN A 569 11.76 19.67 20.23
N GLY A 570 12.53 18.74 20.79
CA GLY A 570 12.85 18.67 22.23
C GLY A 570 11.68 18.27 23.13
N LYS A 571 10.51 17.93 22.58
CA LYS A 571 9.34 17.52 23.36
C LYS A 571 9.63 16.21 24.10
N ALA A 572 9.36 16.18 25.40
CA ALA A 572 9.52 14.97 26.20
C ALA A 572 8.59 13.85 25.71
N TRP A 573 9.13 12.64 25.58
CA TRP A 573 8.42 11.44 25.14
C TRP A 573 8.05 10.52 26.28
N PHE A 574 9.06 10.10 27.04
CA PHE A 574 8.90 9.19 28.16
C PHE A 574 10.11 9.28 29.10
N VAL A 575 9.95 8.70 30.29
CA VAL A 575 11.01 8.49 31.28
C VAL A 575 11.21 7.00 31.44
N GLY A 576 12.48 6.55 31.43
CA GLY A 576 12.88 5.22 31.81
C GLY A 576 13.46 5.27 33.23
N TYR A 577 12.92 4.49 34.18
CA TYR A 577 13.47 4.34 35.51
C TYR A 577 14.09 2.96 35.65
N GLU A 578 15.43 2.91 35.64
CA GLU A 578 16.23 1.68 35.65
C GLU A 578 16.62 1.30 37.07
N ILE A 579 16.44 0.02 37.42
CA ILE A 579 16.77 -0.53 38.72
C ILE A 579 17.56 -1.82 38.50
N ARG A 580 18.82 -1.83 38.97
CA ARG A 580 19.68 -3.02 38.90
C ARG A 580 19.48 -3.90 40.14
N GLN A 581 19.58 -5.20 39.96
CA GLN A 581 19.39 -6.17 41.01
C GLN A 581 20.35 -5.92 42.19
N ASP A 582 21.59 -5.52 41.93
CA ASP A 582 22.59 -5.21 42.95
C ASP A 582 22.17 -4.05 43.87
N ASN A 583 21.29 -3.19 43.40
CA ASN A 583 20.77 -2.05 44.16
C ASN A 583 19.69 -2.41 45.20
N TYR A 584 19.19 -3.66 45.18
CA TYR A 584 18.22 -4.13 46.18
C TYR A 584 18.87 -4.57 47.50
N ASN A 585 20.15 -4.97 47.46
CA ASN A 585 20.82 -5.63 48.59
C ASN A 585 21.54 -4.68 49.55
N ILE A 586 21.39 -3.37 49.42
CA ILE A 586 22.13 -2.39 50.23
C ILE A 586 21.36 -1.93 51.48
N GLU A 587 20.10 -2.35 51.64
CA GLU A 587 19.28 -2.06 52.82
C GLU A 587 18.82 -3.35 53.53
N ASN A 588 19.80 -4.11 54.13
CA ASN A 588 19.57 -5.04 55.21
C ASN A 588 20.61 -4.84 56.30
#